data_74a6be4014dc233ba8a2c9d3ffb3505e
#
_entry.id   74a6be4014dc233ba8a2c9d3ffb3505e
#
_cell.length_a   1.000
_cell.length_b   1.000
_cell.length_c   1.000
_cell.angle_alpha   90.00
_cell.angle_beta   90.00
_cell.angle_gamma   90.00
#
_symmetry.space_group_name_H-M   'P 1'
#
loop_
_entity.id
_entity.type
_entity.pdbx_description
1 polymer ?
#
loop_
_entity_poly.entity_id
_entity_poly.type
_entity_poly.pdbx_seq_one_letter_code
_entity_poly.pdbx_strand_id
1 'polypeptide(L)'
;MRKDYKNLISFLLIAFLLPFICVFAQKIIGNNSVSFVLFGIQAAAPTLSAIVTLLFNKKGNKFLKTMFGKEYLQRAILLPLIVASATMFLAKLIFCVLFKADLGLKSISVVQLVMIIWALFAEEIGWRGYLEPLLIKIGINKRIVSGIVGMIWCLWHYHYFIQGSIQVPILLFFISCIIESYIYSFLMCTTRNNIVSAMTYHFGWNLFIHIVAINPADNSGNIFPYFIMVILETFVVFIFWSIREIKEIPVCHTAK
;
A
#
# COMPACT_ATOMS: atom_id res chain seq x y z
N MET A 1 -10.97 -3.69 -25.03
CA MET A 1 -11.55 -4.65 -24.04
C MET A 1 -10.79 -5.98 -23.96
N ARG A 2 -10.79 -6.86 -24.97
CA ARG A 2 -10.13 -8.19 -24.88
C ARG A 2 -8.65 -8.14 -24.49
N LYS A 3 -7.89 -7.13 -24.97
CA LYS A 3 -6.48 -6.92 -24.65
C LYS A 3 -6.28 -6.48 -23.19
N ASP A 4 -7.15 -5.63 -22.66
CA ASP A 4 -7.02 -5.11 -21.30
C ASP A 4 -7.33 -6.21 -20.26
N TYR A 5 -8.28 -7.11 -20.53
CA TYR A 5 -8.51 -8.30 -19.69
C TYR A 5 -7.31 -9.27 -19.71
N LYS A 6 -6.65 -9.46 -20.88
CA LYS A 6 -5.42 -10.26 -20.93
C LYS A 6 -4.32 -9.62 -20.07
N ASN A 7 -4.18 -8.30 -20.13
CA ASN A 7 -3.21 -7.56 -19.31
C ASN A 7 -3.50 -7.72 -17.81
N LEU A 8 -4.77 -7.66 -17.41
CA LEU A 8 -5.18 -7.87 -16.03
C LEU A 8 -4.81 -9.28 -15.55
N ILE A 9 -5.17 -10.31 -16.33
CA ILE A 9 -4.85 -11.69 -15.99
C ILE A 9 -3.34 -11.89 -15.91
N SER A 10 -2.56 -11.41 -16.89
CA SER A 10 -1.11 -11.52 -16.86
C SER A 10 -0.48 -10.82 -15.66
N PHE A 11 -0.96 -9.61 -15.34
CA PHE A 11 -0.50 -8.87 -14.16
C PHE A 11 -0.77 -9.67 -12.87
N LEU A 12 -1.99 -10.14 -12.68
CA LEU A 12 -2.36 -10.89 -11.47
C LEU A 12 -1.59 -12.21 -11.36
N LEU A 13 -1.45 -12.95 -12.46
CA LEU A 13 -0.69 -14.20 -12.46
C LEU A 13 0.76 -13.96 -12.02
N ILE A 14 1.45 -12.98 -12.59
CA ILE A 14 2.85 -12.70 -12.23
C ILE A 14 2.92 -12.19 -10.79
N ALA A 15 2.03 -11.26 -10.38
CA ALA A 15 2.02 -10.68 -9.05
C ALA A 15 1.84 -11.74 -7.95
N PHE A 16 1.07 -12.79 -8.20
CA PHE A 16 0.82 -13.84 -7.21
C PHE A 16 1.80 -15.02 -7.31
N LEU A 17 2.21 -15.42 -8.52
CA LEU A 17 3.11 -16.56 -8.69
C LEU A 17 4.56 -16.24 -8.31
N LEU A 18 5.04 -15.02 -8.60
CA LEU A 18 6.41 -14.63 -8.31
C LEU A 18 6.75 -14.71 -6.81
N PRO A 19 5.93 -14.16 -5.88
CA PRO A 19 6.17 -14.34 -4.45
C PRO A 19 6.17 -15.79 -4.01
N PHE A 20 5.25 -16.61 -4.55
CA PHE A 20 5.22 -18.05 -4.25
C PHE A 20 6.53 -18.74 -4.62
N ILE A 21 7.05 -18.48 -5.83
CA ILE A 21 8.34 -19.02 -6.28
C ILE A 21 9.47 -18.54 -5.38
N CYS A 22 9.50 -17.24 -5.02
CA CYS A 22 10.53 -16.69 -4.14
C CYS A 22 10.50 -17.34 -2.75
N VAL A 23 9.34 -17.49 -2.13
CA VAL A 23 9.19 -18.15 -0.81
C VAL A 23 9.64 -19.59 -0.86
N PHE A 24 9.26 -20.33 -1.90
CA PHE A 24 9.69 -21.72 -2.09
C PHE A 24 11.21 -21.82 -2.23
N ALA A 25 11.82 -20.95 -3.06
CA ALA A 25 13.28 -20.91 -3.23
C ALA A 25 13.99 -20.54 -1.91
N GLN A 26 13.50 -19.57 -1.14
CA GLN A 26 14.04 -19.20 0.16
C GLN A 26 14.02 -20.37 1.15
N LYS A 27 12.96 -21.18 1.16
CA LYS A 27 12.88 -22.39 2.01
C LYS A 27 13.95 -23.43 1.66
N ILE A 28 14.30 -23.57 0.38
CA ILE A 28 15.34 -24.52 -0.07
C ILE A 28 16.74 -23.99 0.24
N ILE A 29 16.98 -22.70 -0.04
CA ILE A 29 18.32 -22.09 0.05
C ILE A 29 18.71 -21.81 1.51
N GLY A 30 17.72 -21.60 2.38
CA GLY A 30 17.93 -21.21 3.76
C GLY A 30 18.23 -19.71 3.91
N ASN A 31 18.62 -19.29 5.12
CA ASN A 31 18.82 -17.87 5.45
C ASN A 31 20.23 -17.41 5.06
N ASN A 32 20.33 -16.71 3.93
CA ASN A 32 21.57 -16.16 3.40
C ASN A 32 21.31 -14.91 2.54
N SER A 33 22.37 -14.32 1.96
CA SER A 33 22.26 -13.11 1.13
C SER A 33 21.36 -13.30 -0.10
N VAL A 34 21.28 -14.49 -0.68
CA VAL A 34 20.41 -14.81 -1.82
C VAL A 34 18.95 -14.79 -1.38
N SER A 35 18.64 -15.34 -0.21
CA SER A 35 17.30 -15.27 0.39
C SER A 35 16.85 -13.84 0.63
N PHE A 36 17.75 -12.94 1.06
CA PHE A 36 17.45 -11.52 1.22
C PHE A 36 17.12 -10.85 -0.11
N VAL A 37 17.88 -11.15 -1.17
CA VAL A 37 17.56 -10.65 -2.53
C VAL A 37 16.22 -11.19 -3.02
N LEU A 38 15.93 -12.47 -2.81
CA LEU A 38 14.63 -13.07 -3.16
C LEU A 38 13.47 -12.43 -2.40
N PHE A 39 13.68 -12.05 -1.13
CA PHE A 39 12.70 -11.30 -0.35
C PHE A 39 12.42 -9.92 -0.97
N GLY A 40 13.45 -9.22 -1.44
CA GLY A 40 13.30 -7.96 -2.17
C GLY A 40 12.54 -8.12 -3.49
N ILE A 41 12.79 -9.19 -4.26
CA ILE A 41 12.08 -9.52 -5.50
C ILE A 41 10.62 -9.89 -5.20
N GLN A 42 10.38 -10.66 -4.16
CA GLN A 42 9.06 -11.03 -3.67
C GLN A 42 8.20 -9.78 -3.38
N ALA A 43 8.76 -8.82 -2.64
CA ALA A 43 8.11 -7.55 -2.35
C ALA A 43 7.82 -6.72 -3.63
N ALA A 44 8.72 -6.79 -4.63
CA ALA A 44 8.59 -6.05 -5.88
C ALA A 44 7.68 -6.73 -6.93
N ALA A 45 7.08 -7.86 -6.63
CA ALA A 45 6.26 -8.60 -7.58
C ALA A 45 5.16 -7.75 -8.26
N PRO A 46 4.43 -6.84 -7.57
CA PRO A 46 3.44 -6.00 -8.22
C PRO A 46 4.04 -5.05 -9.27
N THR A 47 5.13 -4.38 -8.94
CA THR A 47 5.83 -3.47 -9.87
C THR A 47 6.47 -4.23 -11.02
N LEU A 48 7.10 -5.36 -10.77
CA LEU A 48 7.66 -6.21 -11.82
C LEU A 48 6.56 -6.72 -12.76
N SER A 49 5.40 -7.10 -12.23
CA SER A 49 4.23 -7.50 -13.03
C SER A 49 3.75 -6.38 -13.94
N ALA A 50 3.69 -5.15 -13.44
CA ALA A 50 3.34 -3.98 -14.23
C ALA A 50 4.37 -3.75 -15.34
N ILE A 51 5.66 -3.77 -15.04
CA ILE A 51 6.74 -3.58 -16.01
C ILE A 51 6.67 -4.64 -17.11
N VAL A 52 6.60 -5.92 -16.73
CA VAL A 52 6.52 -7.02 -17.71
C VAL A 52 5.31 -6.87 -18.61
N THR A 53 4.12 -6.59 -18.04
CA THR A 53 2.89 -6.42 -18.84
C THR A 53 2.97 -5.21 -19.77
N LEU A 54 3.64 -4.12 -19.36
CA LEU A 54 3.84 -2.93 -20.18
C LEU A 54 4.86 -3.13 -21.31
N LEU A 55 5.94 -3.87 -21.06
CA LEU A 55 6.94 -4.22 -22.06
C LEU A 55 6.30 -5.02 -23.20
N PHE A 56 5.48 -6.02 -22.90
CA PHE A 56 4.72 -6.77 -23.90
C PHE A 56 3.77 -5.88 -24.74
N ASN A 57 3.39 -4.72 -24.22
CA ASN A 57 2.48 -3.80 -24.89
C ASN A 57 3.18 -2.58 -25.56
N LYS A 58 4.51 -2.47 -25.49
CA LYS A 58 5.31 -1.34 -25.99
C LYS A 58 4.86 0.05 -25.46
N LYS A 59 4.36 0.11 -24.22
CA LYS A 59 3.78 1.33 -23.62
C LYS A 59 4.56 1.87 -22.42
N GLY A 60 5.70 1.28 -22.06
CA GLY A 60 6.43 1.58 -20.82
C GLY A 60 6.85 3.04 -20.65
N ASN A 61 7.39 3.69 -21.70
CA ASN A 61 7.91 5.06 -21.59
C ASN A 61 6.81 6.12 -21.36
N LYS A 62 5.62 5.93 -21.93
CA LYS A 62 4.50 6.86 -21.72
C LYS A 62 3.92 6.70 -20.29
N PHE A 63 3.87 5.48 -19.81
CA PHE A 63 3.35 5.13 -18.49
C PHE A 63 4.10 5.83 -17.36
N LEU A 64 5.43 5.69 -17.30
CA LEU A 64 6.24 6.31 -16.25
C LEU A 64 6.13 7.85 -16.26
N LYS A 65 6.12 8.48 -17.45
CA LYS A 65 6.00 9.94 -17.57
C LYS A 65 4.68 10.50 -17.04
N THR A 66 3.59 9.71 -17.09
CA THR A 66 2.27 10.16 -16.64
C THR A 66 2.04 9.96 -15.14
N MET A 67 2.84 9.12 -14.49
CA MET A 67 2.68 8.79 -13.06
C MET A 67 3.30 9.85 -12.14
N PHE A 68 4.44 10.40 -12.53
CA PHE A 68 5.21 11.37 -11.74
C PHE A 68 4.93 12.79 -12.23
N GLY A 69 3.85 13.38 -11.73
CA GLY A 69 3.53 14.79 -12.01
C GLY A 69 4.38 15.72 -11.15
N LYS A 70 4.87 16.84 -11.72
CA LYS A 70 5.52 17.90 -10.93
C LYS A 70 4.50 18.77 -10.20
N GLU A 71 3.29 18.83 -10.71
CA GLU A 71 2.19 19.58 -10.10
C GLU A 71 1.81 18.96 -8.75
N TYR A 72 1.55 19.81 -7.76
CA TYR A 72 1.16 19.39 -6.42
C TYR A 72 2.17 18.51 -5.67
N LEU A 73 3.47 18.51 -6.05
CA LEU A 73 4.48 17.64 -5.43
C LEU A 73 4.59 17.89 -3.91
N GLN A 74 4.57 19.15 -3.48
CA GLN A 74 4.61 19.48 -2.06
C GLN A 74 3.38 18.89 -1.33
N ARG A 75 2.18 19.00 -1.90
CA ARG A 75 0.96 18.42 -1.34
C ARG A 75 1.01 16.88 -1.37
N ALA A 76 1.59 16.29 -2.43
CA ALA A 76 1.77 14.85 -2.58
C ALA A 76 2.73 14.24 -1.53
N ILE A 77 3.56 15.06 -0.92
CA ILE A 77 4.46 14.65 0.16
C ILE A 77 3.85 14.98 1.53
N LEU A 78 3.47 16.24 1.78
CA LEU A 78 3.08 16.69 3.11
C LEU A 78 1.77 16.07 3.59
N LEU A 79 0.71 16.09 2.76
CA LEU A 79 -0.60 15.60 3.18
C LEU A 79 -0.59 14.11 3.54
N PRO A 80 -0.01 13.20 2.72
CA PRO A 80 0.08 11.79 3.08
C PRO A 80 0.88 11.53 4.36
N LEU A 81 2.01 12.22 4.56
CA LEU A 81 2.80 12.09 5.79
C LEU A 81 2.03 12.55 7.02
N ILE A 82 1.30 13.67 6.93
CA ILE A 82 0.47 14.17 8.03
C ILE A 82 -0.64 13.15 8.33
N VAL A 83 -1.33 12.62 7.33
CA VAL A 83 -2.40 11.64 7.54
C VAL A 83 -1.85 10.40 8.22
N ALA A 84 -0.77 9.79 7.69
CA ALA A 84 -0.17 8.60 8.24
C ALA A 84 0.34 8.82 9.69
N SER A 85 1.14 9.87 9.91
CA SER A 85 1.71 10.14 11.24
C SER A 85 0.63 10.47 12.26
N ALA A 86 -0.32 11.36 11.94
CA ALA A 86 -1.37 11.77 12.85
C ALA A 86 -2.25 10.58 13.26
N THR A 87 -2.64 9.71 12.31
CA THR A 87 -3.45 8.54 12.61
C THR A 87 -2.72 7.59 13.55
N MET A 88 -1.43 7.29 13.28
CA MET A 88 -0.63 6.37 14.08
C MET A 88 -0.36 6.92 15.48
N PHE A 89 0.07 8.18 15.62
CA PHE A 89 0.30 8.80 16.92
C PHE A 89 -0.99 8.91 17.73
N LEU A 90 -2.11 9.29 17.11
CA LEU A 90 -3.40 9.37 17.79
C LEU A 90 -3.88 7.99 18.26
N ALA A 91 -3.73 6.96 17.45
CA ALA A 91 -4.05 5.57 17.83
C ALA A 91 -3.24 5.14 19.05
N LYS A 92 -1.94 5.43 19.06
CA LYS A 92 -1.07 5.12 20.19
C LYS A 92 -1.43 5.90 21.45
N LEU A 93 -1.71 7.20 21.33
CA LEU A 93 -2.13 8.03 22.46
C LEU A 93 -3.44 7.51 23.09
N ILE A 94 -4.44 7.20 22.26
CA ILE A 94 -5.70 6.61 22.74
C ILE A 94 -5.42 5.30 23.47
N PHE A 95 -4.59 4.43 22.89
CA PHE A 95 -4.20 3.18 23.55
C PHE A 95 -3.54 3.42 24.90
N CYS A 96 -2.56 4.34 24.97
CA CYS A 96 -1.88 4.67 26.23
C CYS A 96 -2.85 5.17 27.31
N VAL A 97 -3.80 6.02 26.94
CA VAL A 97 -4.80 6.53 27.88
C VAL A 97 -5.74 5.43 28.37
N LEU A 98 -6.27 4.61 27.44
CA LEU A 98 -7.25 3.57 27.78
C LEU A 98 -6.65 2.43 28.61
N PHE A 99 -5.41 2.05 28.33
CA PHE A 99 -4.76 0.90 28.94
C PHE A 99 -3.68 1.27 29.96
N LYS A 100 -3.49 2.56 30.27
CA LYS A 100 -2.44 3.09 31.16
C LYS A 100 -1.05 2.58 30.74
N ALA A 101 -0.79 2.50 29.45
CA ALA A 101 0.45 1.99 28.87
C ALA A 101 1.40 3.15 28.52
N ASP A 102 2.69 2.84 28.47
CA ASP A 102 3.71 3.80 28.05
C ASP A 102 3.67 4.02 26.52
N LEU A 103 4.14 5.20 26.10
CA LEU A 103 4.23 5.53 24.67
C LEU A 103 5.17 4.56 23.92
N GLY A 104 6.28 4.17 24.53
CA GLY A 104 7.15 3.07 24.06
C GLY A 104 7.64 3.24 22.63
N LEU A 105 8.17 4.43 22.28
CA LEU A 105 8.70 4.68 20.94
C LEU A 105 9.88 3.75 20.63
N LYS A 106 9.94 3.28 19.39
CA LYS A 106 10.98 2.37 18.87
C LYS A 106 11.91 3.08 17.92
N SER A 107 13.16 2.70 17.94
CA SER A 107 14.14 3.10 16.92
C SER A 107 13.99 2.22 15.66
N ILE A 108 14.20 2.83 14.51
CA ILE A 108 14.22 2.12 13.22
C ILE A 108 15.67 1.83 12.84
N SER A 109 15.98 0.57 12.57
CA SER A 109 17.30 0.20 12.06
C SER A 109 17.47 0.65 10.60
N VAL A 110 18.73 0.81 10.17
CA VAL A 110 19.04 1.18 8.76
C VAL A 110 18.45 0.16 7.79
N VAL A 111 18.49 -1.13 8.12
CA VAL A 111 17.93 -2.19 7.27
C VAL A 111 16.42 -2.04 7.15
N GLN A 112 15.71 -1.80 8.26
CA GLN A 112 14.26 -1.55 8.22
C GLN A 112 13.93 -0.31 7.38
N LEU A 113 14.68 0.79 7.54
CA LEU A 113 14.46 2.00 6.76
C LEU A 113 14.64 1.75 5.26
N VAL A 114 15.68 1.00 4.87
CA VAL A 114 15.92 0.62 3.46
C VAL A 114 14.75 -0.24 2.94
N MET A 115 14.24 -1.19 3.73
CA MET A 115 13.11 -2.02 3.33
C MET A 115 11.81 -1.22 3.23
N ILE A 116 11.58 -0.26 4.12
CA ILE A 116 10.44 0.66 4.05
C ILE A 116 10.51 1.51 2.77
N ILE A 117 11.68 2.06 2.44
CA ILE A 117 11.88 2.81 1.19
C ILE A 117 11.72 1.90 -0.03
N TRP A 118 12.18 0.67 0.03
CA TRP A 118 12.00 -0.30 -1.05
C TRP A 118 10.51 -0.60 -1.30
N ALA A 119 9.74 -0.84 -0.24
CA ALA A 119 8.32 -1.21 -0.34
C ALA A 119 7.49 -0.21 -1.16
N LEU A 120 7.73 1.09 -1.00
CA LEU A 120 6.97 2.12 -1.72
C LEU A 120 7.15 2.06 -3.25
N PHE A 121 8.36 1.72 -3.73
CA PHE A 121 8.62 1.52 -5.16
C PHE A 121 8.20 0.12 -5.62
N ALA A 122 8.38 -0.86 -4.76
CA ALA A 122 8.09 -2.25 -5.02
C ALA A 122 6.59 -2.50 -5.24
N GLU A 123 5.73 -1.75 -4.56
CA GLU A 123 4.29 -2.01 -4.54
C GLU A 123 3.47 -0.94 -5.26
N GLU A 124 3.69 0.35 -5.00
CA GLU A 124 2.76 1.39 -5.44
C GLU A 124 2.71 1.56 -6.97
N ILE A 125 3.82 1.36 -7.67
CA ILE A 125 3.85 1.38 -9.14
C ILE A 125 2.93 0.29 -9.70
N GLY A 126 2.91 -0.89 -9.07
CA GLY A 126 2.04 -2.00 -9.46
C GLY A 126 0.57 -1.75 -9.12
N TRP A 127 0.28 -1.45 -7.87
CA TRP A 127 -1.09 -1.35 -7.38
C TRP A 127 -1.79 -0.08 -7.87
N ARG A 128 -1.27 1.08 -7.51
CA ARG A 128 -1.89 2.39 -7.77
C ARG A 128 -1.50 2.96 -9.13
N GLY A 129 -0.27 2.64 -9.57
CA GLY A 129 0.19 3.07 -10.88
C GLY A 129 -0.40 2.28 -12.04
N TYR A 130 -0.56 0.97 -11.90
CA TYR A 130 -0.96 0.09 -13.00
C TYR A 130 -2.33 -0.56 -12.83
N LEU A 131 -2.54 -1.32 -11.72
CA LEU A 131 -3.77 -2.11 -11.54
C LEU A 131 -5.00 -1.22 -11.41
N GLU A 132 -4.98 -0.21 -10.54
CA GLU A 132 -6.12 0.69 -10.33
C GLU A 132 -6.56 1.39 -11.61
N PRO A 133 -5.68 2.04 -12.40
CA PRO A 133 -6.05 2.60 -13.71
C PRO A 133 -6.55 1.56 -14.71
N LEU A 134 -6.01 0.34 -14.69
CA LEU A 134 -6.45 -0.73 -15.59
C LEU A 134 -7.87 -1.19 -15.28
N LEU A 135 -8.21 -1.35 -14.00
CA LEU A 135 -9.56 -1.71 -13.55
C LEU A 135 -10.58 -0.64 -13.93
N ILE A 136 -10.24 0.64 -13.79
CA ILE A 136 -11.08 1.75 -14.25
C ILE A 136 -11.28 1.69 -15.77
N LYS A 137 -10.21 1.43 -16.51
CA LYS A 137 -10.24 1.36 -17.98
C LYS A 137 -11.12 0.24 -18.52
N ILE A 138 -11.21 -0.90 -17.83
CA ILE A 138 -12.11 -2.00 -18.20
C ILE A 138 -13.56 -1.79 -17.79
N GLY A 139 -13.87 -0.64 -17.18
CA GLY A 139 -15.25 -0.22 -16.87
C GLY A 139 -15.69 -0.43 -15.43
N ILE A 140 -14.79 -0.78 -14.52
CA ILE A 140 -15.13 -0.88 -13.10
C ILE A 140 -15.34 0.53 -12.51
N ASN A 141 -16.39 0.69 -11.73
CA ASN A 141 -16.71 1.98 -11.10
C ASN A 141 -15.57 2.41 -10.16
N LYS A 142 -15.13 3.66 -10.30
CA LYS A 142 -14.03 4.25 -9.51
C LYS A 142 -14.24 4.16 -7.99
N ARG A 143 -15.51 4.21 -7.51
CA ARG A 143 -15.81 4.09 -6.08
C ARG A 143 -15.53 2.69 -5.54
N ILE A 144 -15.66 1.67 -6.39
CA ILE A 144 -15.48 0.25 -6.04
C ILE A 144 -14.04 -0.20 -6.28
N VAL A 145 -13.36 0.41 -7.26
CA VAL A 145 -12.00 0.02 -7.65
C VAL A 145 -11.03 0.03 -6.47
N SER A 146 -11.07 1.06 -5.63
CA SER A 146 -10.20 1.15 -4.45
C SER A 146 -10.39 -0.04 -3.51
N GLY A 147 -11.64 -0.43 -3.24
CA GLY A 147 -11.94 -1.61 -2.43
C GLY A 147 -11.45 -2.91 -3.08
N ILE A 148 -11.61 -3.06 -4.42
CA ILE A 148 -11.11 -4.22 -5.16
C ILE A 148 -9.56 -4.29 -5.09
N VAL A 149 -8.87 -3.16 -5.27
CA VAL A 149 -7.41 -3.11 -5.14
C VAL A 149 -6.99 -3.47 -3.73
N GLY A 150 -7.67 -2.98 -2.69
CA GLY A 150 -7.41 -3.32 -1.29
C GLY A 150 -7.60 -4.82 -1.01
N MET A 151 -8.66 -5.44 -1.53
CA MET A 151 -8.87 -6.90 -1.43
C MET A 151 -7.75 -7.69 -2.12
N ILE A 152 -7.40 -7.33 -3.35
CA ILE A 152 -6.32 -8.00 -4.09
C ILE A 152 -4.99 -7.82 -3.36
N TRP A 153 -4.71 -6.63 -2.84
CA TRP A 153 -3.51 -6.31 -2.09
C TRP A 153 -3.41 -7.11 -0.79
N CYS A 154 -4.49 -7.23 -0.03
CA CYS A 154 -4.53 -8.10 1.14
C CYS A 154 -4.27 -9.57 0.77
N LEU A 155 -4.97 -10.09 -0.25
CA LEU A 155 -4.77 -11.47 -0.71
C LEU A 155 -3.33 -11.72 -1.17
N TRP A 156 -2.70 -10.71 -1.77
CA TRP A 156 -1.29 -10.80 -2.19
C TRP A 156 -0.33 -10.95 -1.01
N HIS A 157 -0.66 -10.46 0.17
CA HIS A 157 0.16 -10.63 1.38
C HIS A 157 0.21 -12.07 1.93
N TYR A 158 -0.49 -13.04 1.29
CA TYR A 158 -0.51 -14.44 1.73
C TYR A 158 0.89 -15.01 2.03
N HIS A 159 1.88 -14.62 1.24
CA HIS A 159 3.25 -15.09 1.40
C HIS A 159 3.93 -14.57 2.69
N TYR A 160 3.62 -13.37 3.14
CA TYR A 160 4.10 -12.84 4.41
C TYR A 160 3.43 -13.55 5.61
N PHE A 161 2.16 -13.94 5.47
CA PHE A 161 1.50 -14.80 6.48
C PHE A 161 2.14 -16.19 6.54
N ILE A 162 2.48 -16.81 5.41
CA ILE A 162 3.18 -18.11 5.35
C ILE A 162 4.57 -18.02 6.00
N GLN A 163 5.24 -16.86 5.88
CA GLN A 163 6.56 -16.63 6.48
C GLN A 163 6.47 -16.18 7.96
N GLY A 164 5.27 -15.95 8.51
CA GLY A 164 5.08 -15.44 9.87
C GLY A 164 5.51 -14.00 10.08
N SER A 165 5.68 -13.24 9.00
CA SER A 165 6.10 -11.83 9.07
C SER A 165 4.96 -10.89 9.46
N ILE A 166 3.70 -11.27 9.22
CA ILE A 166 2.51 -10.53 9.63
C ILE A 166 1.87 -11.24 10.83
N GLN A 167 1.78 -10.53 11.96
CA GLN A 167 1.23 -11.03 13.22
C GLN A 167 -0.17 -10.47 13.52
N VAL A 168 -0.71 -9.63 12.65
CA VAL A 168 -2.07 -9.11 12.75
C VAL A 168 -3.07 -10.21 12.38
N PRO A 169 -4.22 -10.37 13.10
CA PRO A 169 -5.27 -11.29 12.70
C PRO A 169 -5.74 -11.02 11.27
N ILE A 170 -5.86 -12.08 10.46
CA ILE A 170 -6.09 -11.97 9.01
C ILE A 170 -7.33 -11.14 8.64
N LEU A 171 -8.40 -11.24 9.42
CA LEU A 171 -9.63 -10.46 9.16
C LEU A 171 -9.40 -8.97 9.42
N LEU A 172 -8.67 -8.62 10.49
CA LEU A 172 -8.35 -7.24 10.82
C LEU A 172 -7.41 -6.63 9.77
N PHE A 173 -6.41 -7.40 9.33
CA PHE A 173 -5.52 -7.01 8.25
C PHE A 173 -6.27 -6.82 6.92
N PHE A 174 -7.23 -7.71 6.60
CA PHE A 174 -8.06 -7.60 5.41
C PHE A 174 -8.89 -6.30 5.40
N ILE A 175 -9.50 -5.97 6.54
CA ILE A 175 -10.27 -4.73 6.69
C ILE A 175 -9.34 -3.51 6.53
N SER A 176 -8.17 -3.52 7.17
CA SER A 176 -7.20 -2.42 7.08
C SER A 176 -6.74 -2.19 5.63
N CYS A 177 -6.38 -3.22 4.88
CA CYS A 177 -5.99 -3.09 3.47
C CYS A 177 -7.08 -2.43 2.59
N ILE A 178 -8.34 -2.75 2.84
CA ILE A 178 -9.45 -2.12 2.11
C ILE A 178 -9.57 -0.64 2.48
N ILE A 179 -9.56 -0.31 3.76
CA ILE A 179 -9.66 1.06 4.26
C ILE A 179 -8.49 1.90 3.76
N GLU A 180 -7.28 1.42 3.92
CA GLU A 180 -6.07 2.07 3.44
C GLU A 180 -6.12 2.31 1.93
N SER A 181 -6.61 1.34 1.14
CA SER A 181 -6.73 1.51 -0.31
C SER A 181 -7.65 2.69 -0.70
N TYR A 182 -8.68 2.97 0.08
CA TYR A 182 -9.49 4.18 -0.10
C TYR A 182 -8.72 5.46 0.25
N ILE A 183 -7.90 5.44 1.32
CA ILE A 183 -7.04 6.58 1.67
C ILE A 183 -6.04 6.87 0.56
N TYR A 184 -5.36 5.84 0.03
CA TYR A 184 -4.45 5.97 -1.12
C TYR A 184 -5.13 6.66 -2.31
N SER A 185 -6.26 6.13 -2.74
CA SER A 185 -6.99 6.65 -3.90
C SER A 185 -7.47 8.08 -3.69
N PHE A 186 -7.89 8.43 -2.47
CA PHE A 186 -8.29 9.80 -2.14
C PHE A 186 -7.08 10.74 -2.19
N LEU A 187 -5.97 10.40 -1.56
CA LEU A 187 -4.74 11.21 -1.56
C LEU A 187 -4.23 11.44 -2.99
N MET A 188 -4.24 10.42 -3.85
CA MET A 188 -3.91 10.56 -5.27
C MET A 188 -4.88 11.50 -5.99
N CYS A 189 -6.18 11.40 -5.74
CA CYS A 189 -7.17 12.31 -6.32
C CYS A 189 -6.88 13.78 -5.99
N THR A 190 -6.43 14.08 -4.77
CA THR A 190 -6.10 15.47 -4.36
C THR A 190 -4.88 16.05 -5.06
N THR A 191 -4.11 15.24 -5.76
CA THR A 191 -2.84 15.57 -6.42
C THR A 191 -2.82 15.20 -7.91
N ARG A 192 -4.00 15.14 -8.54
CA ARG A 192 -4.18 14.77 -9.96
C ARG A 192 -3.56 13.43 -10.33
N ASN A 193 -3.73 12.42 -9.46
CA ASN A 193 -3.21 11.05 -9.61
C ASN A 193 -1.66 10.99 -9.61
N ASN A 194 -0.99 11.90 -8.90
CA ASN A 194 0.43 11.82 -8.71
C ASN A 194 0.76 10.63 -7.78
N ILE A 195 1.50 9.64 -8.30
CA ILE A 195 1.88 8.42 -7.56
C ILE A 195 2.71 8.71 -6.31
N VAL A 196 3.40 9.86 -6.26
CA VAL A 196 4.17 10.28 -5.08
C VAL A 196 3.29 10.34 -3.84
N SER A 197 1.99 10.68 -3.98
CA SER A 197 1.06 10.66 -2.84
C SER A 197 0.89 9.26 -2.24
N ALA A 198 0.73 8.25 -3.09
CA ALA A 198 0.61 6.87 -2.65
C ALA A 198 1.92 6.39 -2.03
N MET A 199 3.04 6.62 -2.72
CA MET A 199 4.38 6.26 -2.22
C MET A 199 4.67 6.90 -0.86
N THR A 200 4.34 8.17 -0.69
CA THR A 200 4.59 8.89 0.57
C THR A 200 3.69 8.40 1.70
N TYR A 201 2.42 8.07 1.40
CA TYR A 201 1.54 7.49 2.41
C TYR A 201 2.04 6.11 2.84
N HIS A 202 2.43 5.26 1.89
CA HIS A 202 3.00 3.94 2.16
C HIS A 202 4.27 4.04 3.02
N PHE A 203 5.16 4.96 2.66
CA PHE A 203 6.36 5.24 3.46
C PHE A 203 6.00 5.67 4.88
N GLY A 204 5.14 6.67 5.02
CA GLY A 204 4.72 7.18 6.33
C GLY A 204 4.03 6.11 7.16
N TRP A 205 3.13 5.33 6.56
CA TRP A 205 2.43 4.24 7.22
C TRP A 205 3.41 3.20 7.77
N ASN A 206 4.28 2.65 6.91
CA ASN A 206 5.29 1.68 7.34
C ASN A 206 6.29 2.24 8.37
N LEU A 207 6.66 3.51 8.24
CA LEU A 207 7.59 4.13 9.18
C LEU A 207 6.95 4.30 10.57
N PHE A 208 5.78 4.91 10.62
CA PHE A 208 5.15 5.28 11.88
C PHE A 208 4.53 4.09 12.61
N ILE A 209 4.04 3.05 11.91
CA ILE A 209 3.52 1.84 12.55
C ILE A 209 4.58 1.15 13.43
N HIS A 210 5.85 1.22 13.02
CA HIS A 210 6.97 0.70 13.79
C HIS A 210 7.45 1.69 14.87
N ILE A 211 7.64 2.98 14.54
CA ILE A 211 8.13 3.98 15.49
C ILE A 211 7.26 4.05 16.74
N VAL A 212 5.94 4.09 16.56
CA VAL A 212 5.00 4.19 17.68
C VAL A 212 4.50 2.83 18.18
N ALA A 213 5.12 1.74 17.72
CA ALA A 213 4.80 0.37 18.12
C ALA A 213 3.29 0.05 18.05
N ILE A 214 2.68 0.34 16.89
CA ILE A 214 1.31 -0.07 16.57
C ILE A 214 1.31 -1.53 16.13
N ASN A 215 2.34 -1.96 15.37
CA ASN A 215 2.46 -3.33 14.92
C ASN A 215 2.56 -4.29 16.11
N PRO A 216 1.78 -5.37 16.19
CA PRO A 216 1.87 -6.36 17.25
C PRO A 216 3.29 -6.91 17.46
N ALA A 217 4.08 -7.05 16.40
CA ALA A 217 5.48 -7.49 16.51
C ALA A 217 6.35 -6.54 17.34
N ASP A 218 6.01 -5.24 17.40
CA ASP A 218 6.78 -4.22 18.13
C ASP A 218 6.27 -3.99 19.56
N ASN A 219 5.11 -4.58 19.94
CA ASN A 219 4.45 -4.32 21.22
C ASN A 219 4.04 -5.59 21.99
N SER A 220 4.86 -6.64 21.89
CA SER A 220 4.64 -7.91 22.62
C SER A 220 3.37 -8.66 22.19
N GLY A 221 2.97 -8.54 20.95
CA GLY A 221 1.81 -9.22 20.38
C GLY A 221 0.46 -8.52 20.66
N ASN A 222 0.46 -7.33 21.26
CA ASN A 222 -0.77 -6.62 21.56
C ASN A 222 -1.42 -6.04 20.28
N ILE A 223 -2.64 -6.47 19.98
CA ILE A 223 -3.38 -6.07 18.77
C ILE A 223 -4.20 -4.78 18.92
N PHE A 224 -4.43 -4.31 20.16
CA PHE A 224 -5.32 -3.17 20.39
C PHE A 224 -4.85 -1.86 19.76
N PRO A 225 -3.54 -1.49 19.76
CA PRO A 225 -3.09 -0.30 19.04
C PRO A 225 -3.43 -0.35 17.55
N TYR A 226 -3.24 -1.51 16.91
CA TYR A 226 -3.58 -1.72 15.51
C TYR A 226 -5.10 -1.61 15.27
N PHE A 227 -5.90 -2.20 16.16
CA PHE A 227 -7.37 -2.11 16.07
C PHE A 227 -7.87 -0.66 16.18
N ILE A 228 -7.33 0.13 17.11
CA ILE A 228 -7.66 1.56 17.26
C ILE A 228 -7.25 2.33 16.00
N MET A 229 -6.08 2.04 15.44
CA MET A 229 -5.63 2.63 14.18
C MET A 229 -6.64 2.39 13.04
N VAL A 230 -7.09 1.15 12.85
CA VAL A 230 -8.08 0.79 11.81
C VAL A 230 -9.39 1.56 11.99
N ILE A 231 -9.83 1.75 13.23
CA ILE A 231 -11.01 2.59 13.53
C ILE A 231 -10.76 4.04 13.08
N LEU A 232 -9.62 4.62 13.44
CA LEU A 232 -9.29 6.00 13.08
C LEU A 232 -9.17 6.17 11.55
N GLU A 233 -8.54 5.22 10.85
CA GLU A 233 -8.46 5.22 9.40
C GLU A 233 -9.86 5.14 8.74
N THR A 234 -10.78 4.38 9.35
CA THR A 234 -12.19 4.36 8.90
C THR A 234 -12.83 5.75 9.00
N PHE A 235 -12.58 6.47 10.11
CA PHE A 235 -13.04 7.86 10.24
C PHE A 235 -12.40 8.79 9.22
N VAL A 236 -11.11 8.62 8.92
CA VAL A 236 -10.40 9.39 7.88
C VAL A 236 -11.07 9.16 6.52
N VAL A 237 -11.38 7.92 6.15
CA VAL A 237 -12.09 7.60 4.91
C VAL A 237 -13.47 8.26 4.88
N PHE A 238 -14.20 8.21 6.00
CA PHE A 238 -15.52 8.85 6.10
C PHE A 238 -15.44 10.37 5.92
N ILE A 239 -14.47 11.03 6.57
CA ILE A 239 -14.23 12.46 6.41
C ILE A 239 -13.89 12.79 4.94
N PHE A 240 -13.01 12.01 4.32
CA PHE A 240 -12.62 12.22 2.93
C PHE A 240 -13.79 12.04 1.97
N TRP A 241 -14.66 11.07 2.25
CA TRP A 241 -15.89 10.86 1.48
C TRP A 241 -16.84 12.05 1.59
N SER A 242 -17.10 12.53 2.81
CA SER A 242 -17.97 13.69 3.08
C SER A 242 -17.46 14.98 2.41
N ILE A 243 -16.14 15.23 2.47
CA ILE A 243 -15.53 16.41 1.80
C ILE A 243 -15.71 16.32 0.27
N ARG A 244 -15.60 15.12 -0.30
CA ARG A 244 -15.77 14.91 -1.74
C ARG A 244 -17.19 15.15 -2.21
N GLU A 245 -18.18 14.74 -1.44
CA GLU A 245 -19.60 14.97 -1.75
C GLU A 245 -19.95 16.47 -1.67
N ILE A 246 -19.42 17.19 -0.67
CA ILE A 246 -19.68 18.62 -0.50
C ILE A 246 -19.04 19.46 -1.62
N LYS A 247 -17.85 19.08 -2.11
CA LYS A 247 -17.07 19.90 -3.06
C LYS A 247 -17.28 19.55 -4.53
N GLU A 248 -18.11 18.55 -4.87
CA GLU A 248 -18.21 18.03 -6.24
C GLU A 248 -16.81 17.90 -6.88
N ILE A 249 -15.83 17.40 -6.13
CA ILE A 249 -14.45 17.27 -6.62
C ILE A 249 -14.54 16.46 -7.91
N PRO A 250 -14.19 17.04 -9.08
CA PRO A 250 -14.37 16.38 -10.36
C PRO A 250 -13.73 15.00 -10.28
N VAL A 251 -14.49 13.99 -10.65
CA VAL A 251 -13.99 12.63 -10.77
C VAL A 251 -12.69 12.72 -11.57
N CYS A 252 -11.56 12.33 -10.95
CA CYS A 252 -10.24 12.43 -11.57
C CYS A 252 -10.33 12.00 -13.04
N HIS A 253 -10.29 13.00 -13.93
CA HIS A 253 -10.30 12.72 -15.37
C HIS A 253 -8.95 12.10 -15.70
N THR A 254 -8.96 10.88 -16.22
CA THR A 254 -7.81 10.37 -16.94
C THR A 254 -7.43 11.41 -17.97
N ALA A 255 -6.21 11.94 -17.92
CA ALA A 255 -5.67 12.74 -19.00
C ALA A 255 -5.88 11.99 -20.31
N LYS A 256 -6.57 12.65 -21.26
CA LYS A 256 -6.81 12.15 -22.60
C LYS A 256 -5.50 11.86 -23.33
#